data_a39bda0a44fba490fef9fa62e98c021a
#
_entry.id   a39bda0a44fba490fef9fa62e98c021a
#
_cell.length_a   1.000
_cell.length_b   1.000
_cell.length_c   1.000
_cell.angle_alpha   90.00
_cell.angle_beta   90.00
_cell.angle_gamma   90.00
#
_symmetry.space_group_name_H-M   'P 1'
#
loop_
_entity.id
_entity.type
_entity.pdbx_description
1 polymer ?
#
loop_
_entity_poly.entity_id
_entity_poly.type
_entity_poly.pdbx_seq_one_letter_code
_entity_poly.pdbx_strand_id
1 'polypeptide(L)'
;MKQLYIFFILLFTSNLMADFVDIKADHFYANDINNEAYFEGNAKIKQEQNEFNASKITVYFNDQKKALKYIAEGSVKFDLTENKIHYIGEASSVTYAPTSSKYLFNGNVLLKDVTNNRTIKAESVSLDLKTGLADIKGKDKKPVHFRFEIEDRK
;
A
#
# COMPACT_ATOMS: atom_id res chain seq x y z
N MET A 1 -28.96 -26.26 -32.99
CA MET A 1 -27.59 -26.59 -32.61
C MET A 1 -26.66 -25.37 -32.49
N LYS A 2 -26.94 -24.30 -33.20
CA LYS A 2 -26.14 -23.05 -33.07
C LYS A 2 -26.34 -22.29 -31.75
N GLN A 3 -27.41 -22.61 -31.02
CA GLN A 3 -27.71 -21.93 -29.75
C GLN A 3 -26.92 -22.49 -28.55
N LEU A 4 -26.35 -23.68 -28.67
CA LEU A 4 -25.60 -24.29 -27.57
C LEU A 4 -24.23 -23.65 -27.35
N TYR A 5 -23.65 -23.06 -28.39
CA TYR A 5 -22.34 -22.43 -28.30
C TYR A 5 -22.38 -21.05 -27.65
N ILE A 6 -23.51 -20.37 -27.75
CA ILE A 6 -23.69 -19.03 -27.16
C ILE A 6 -23.85 -19.13 -25.63
N PHE A 7 -24.42 -20.25 -25.16
CA PHE A 7 -24.61 -20.48 -23.74
C PHE A 7 -23.30 -20.83 -23.02
N PHE A 8 -22.32 -21.39 -23.73
CA PHE A 8 -21.05 -21.77 -23.14
C PHE A 8 -20.08 -20.60 -22.99
N ILE A 9 -20.28 -19.56 -23.80
CA ILE A 9 -19.44 -18.34 -23.73
C ILE A 9 -19.82 -17.47 -22.52
N LEU A 10 -21.06 -17.57 -22.05
CA LEU A 10 -21.54 -16.84 -20.87
C LEU A 10 -21.04 -17.43 -19.54
N LEU A 11 -20.46 -18.63 -19.55
CA LEU A 11 -19.92 -19.25 -18.34
C LEU A 11 -18.46 -18.84 -18.04
N PHE A 12 -17.83 -18.11 -18.95
CA PHE A 12 -16.49 -17.55 -18.75
C PHE A 12 -16.49 -16.05 -18.47
N THR A 13 -17.58 -15.54 -17.92
CA THR A 13 -17.48 -14.25 -17.23
C THR A 13 -16.65 -14.50 -15.98
N SER A 14 -15.35 -14.35 -16.11
CA SER A 14 -14.49 -14.16 -14.96
C SER A 14 -15.20 -13.16 -14.06
N ASN A 15 -15.42 -13.53 -12.83
CA ASN A 15 -15.87 -12.60 -11.81
C ASN A 15 -14.77 -11.54 -11.66
N LEU A 16 -14.83 -10.51 -12.48
CA LEU A 16 -14.07 -9.31 -12.26
C LEU A 16 -14.68 -8.67 -11.01
N MET A 17 -14.22 -9.13 -9.85
CA MET A 17 -14.53 -8.45 -8.62
C MET A 17 -13.87 -7.06 -8.71
N ALA A 18 -14.70 -6.02 -8.80
CA ALA A 18 -14.19 -4.66 -8.77
C ALA A 18 -13.57 -4.40 -7.40
N ASP A 19 -12.29 -4.04 -7.39
CA ASP A 19 -11.62 -3.62 -6.17
C ASP A 19 -12.02 -2.20 -5.85
N PHE A 20 -12.56 -1.97 -4.65
CA PHE A 20 -12.93 -0.65 -4.17
C PHE A 20 -11.86 -0.11 -3.24
N VAL A 21 -11.57 1.18 -3.40
CA VAL A 21 -10.75 1.93 -2.46
C VAL A 21 -11.68 2.89 -1.72
N ASP A 22 -11.75 2.75 -0.40
CA ASP A 22 -12.51 3.64 0.47
C ASP A 22 -11.57 4.60 1.17
N ILE A 23 -11.85 5.90 1.09
CA ILE A 23 -11.08 6.92 1.80
C ILE A 23 -12.03 7.76 2.63
N LYS A 24 -11.70 7.93 3.92
CA LYS A 24 -12.43 8.77 4.87
C LYS A 24 -11.49 9.82 5.43
N ALA A 25 -11.98 11.03 5.63
CA ALA A 25 -11.24 12.11 6.26
C ALA A 25 -12.22 13.17 6.80
N ASP A 26 -11.71 14.07 7.61
CA ASP A 26 -12.52 15.19 8.13
C ASP A 26 -12.84 16.21 7.05
N HIS A 27 -11.91 16.42 6.10
CA HIS A 27 -12.06 17.38 5.01
C HIS A 27 -11.54 16.77 3.71
N PHE A 28 -12.33 16.92 2.65
CA PHE A 28 -11.97 16.51 1.29
C PHE A 28 -12.07 17.69 0.34
N TYR A 29 -11.08 17.86 -0.51
CA TYR A 29 -11.15 18.77 -1.65
C TYR A 29 -10.34 18.22 -2.81
N ALA A 30 -10.72 18.62 -4.02
CA ALA A 30 -10.08 18.16 -5.24
C ALA A 30 -9.73 19.33 -6.15
N ASN A 31 -8.65 19.21 -6.89
CA ASN A 31 -8.22 20.17 -7.91
C ASN A 31 -8.15 19.44 -9.25
N ASP A 32 -9.15 19.67 -10.09
CA ASP A 32 -9.24 19.05 -11.41
C ASP A 32 -8.14 19.51 -12.36
N ILE A 33 -7.60 20.72 -12.17
CA ILE A 33 -6.52 21.24 -13.01
C ILE A 33 -5.24 20.45 -12.80
N ASN A 34 -4.93 20.15 -11.54
CA ASN A 34 -3.72 19.41 -11.17
C ASN A 34 -3.93 17.90 -11.08
N ASN A 35 -5.16 17.41 -11.29
CA ASN A 35 -5.51 16.01 -11.13
C ASN A 35 -5.14 15.46 -9.74
N GLU A 36 -5.44 16.22 -8.70
CA GLU A 36 -5.13 15.87 -7.32
C GLU A 36 -6.37 15.91 -6.44
N ALA A 37 -6.46 14.98 -5.50
CA ALA A 37 -7.48 14.96 -4.46
C ALA A 37 -6.80 14.90 -3.10
N TYR A 38 -7.31 15.67 -2.13
CA TYR A 38 -6.73 15.83 -0.80
C TYR A 38 -7.73 15.43 0.26
N PHE A 39 -7.29 14.57 1.17
CA PHE A 39 -8.04 14.11 2.33
C PHE A 39 -7.28 14.52 3.58
N GLU A 40 -7.83 15.45 4.35
CA GLU A 40 -7.14 16.03 5.51
C GLU A 40 -7.89 15.80 6.81
N GLY A 41 -7.15 15.46 7.85
CA GLY A 41 -7.65 15.20 9.19
C GLY A 41 -8.17 13.77 9.34
N ASN A 42 -7.53 12.98 10.20
CA ASN A 42 -7.92 11.61 10.49
C ASN A 42 -8.19 10.80 9.22
N ALA A 43 -7.29 10.94 8.25
CA ALA A 43 -7.46 10.31 6.94
C ALA A 43 -7.21 8.81 7.04
N LYS A 44 -8.11 8.03 6.45
CA LYS A 44 -8.02 6.57 6.42
C LYS A 44 -8.30 6.10 5.01
N ILE A 45 -7.40 5.31 4.46
CA ILE A 45 -7.61 4.63 3.18
C ILE A 45 -7.68 3.13 3.44
N LYS A 46 -8.67 2.48 2.83
CA LYS A 46 -8.88 1.05 2.95
C LYS A 46 -9.13 0.44 1.57
N GLN A 47 -8.38 -0.61 1.27
CA GLN A 47 -8.57 -1.41 0.06
C GLN A 47 -8.47 -2.87 0.46
N GLU A 48 -9.57 -3.64 0.32
CA GLU A 48 -9.67 -5.00 0.81
C GLU A 48 -9.34 -5.05 2.30
N GLN A 49 -8.27 -5.76 2.67
CA GLN A 49 -7.79 -5.85 4.06
C GLN A 49 -6.65 -4.88 4.36
N ASN A 50 -6.19 -4.10 3.37
CA ASN A 50 -5.10 -3.14 3.55
C ASN A 50 -5.65 -1.81 4.05
N GLU A 51 -4.98 -1.25 5.05
CA GLU A 51 -5.43 -0.01 5.70
C GLU A 51 -4.25 0.90 6.01
N PHE A 52 -4.43 2.19 5.72
CA PHE A 52 -3.50 3.26 6.10
C PHE A 52 -4.25 4.33 6.87
N ASN A 53 -3.67 4.78 7.96
CA ASN A 53 -4.16 5.91 8.75
C ASN A 53 -3.09 6.99 8.75
N ALA A 54 -3.47 8.23 8.48
CA ALA A 54 -2.54 9.35 8.36
C ALA A 54 -3.23 10.67 8.70
N SER A 55 -2.47 11.74 8.86
CA SER A 55 -3.05 13.07 8.99
C SER A 55 -3.58 13.61 7.67
N LYS A 56 -2.93 13.22 6.56
CA LYS A 56 -3.28 13.65 5.23
C LYS A 56 -3.01 12.54 4.22
N ILE A 57 -3.91 12.39 3.26
CA ILE A 57 -3.71 11.52 2.10
C ILE A 57 -3.94 12.34 0.84
N THR A 58 -2.98 12.29 -0.08
CA THR A 58 -3.08 12.91 -1.40
C THR A 58 -3.16 11.81 -2.45
N VAL A 59 -4.10 11.94 -3.39
CA VAL A 59 -4.24 11.01 -4.50
C VAL A 59 -3.97 11.76 -5.79
N TYR A 60 -3.07 11.24 -6.61
CA TYR A 60 -2.74 11.77 -7.92
C TYR A 60 -3.38 10.90 -8.99
N PHE A 61 -4.07 11.54 -9.94
CA PHE A 61 -4.78 10.87 -11.03
C PHE A 61 -4.14 11.17 -12.37
N ASN A 62 -4.33 10.28 -13.34
CA ASN A 62 -4.03 10.59 -14.74
C ASN A 62 -5.20 11.32 -15.39
N ASP A 63 -5.07 11.66 -16.68
CA ASP A 63 -6.11 12.37 -17.42
C ASP A 63 -7.40 11.56 -17.59
N GLN A 64 -7.34 10.24 -17.45
CA GLN A 64 -8.50 9.35 -17.46
C GLN A 64 -9.11 9.15 -16.07
N LYS A 65 -8.67 9.93 -15.07
CA LYS A 65 -9.17 9.88 -13.68
C LYS A 65 -8.86 8.54 -12.97
N LYS A 66 -7.80 7.86 -13.39
CA LYS A 66 -7.30 6.68 -12.69
C LYS A 66 -6.18 7.08 -11.72
N ALA A 67 -6.17 6.50 -10.54
CA ALA A 67 -5.16 6.80 -9.54
C ALA A 67 -3.78 6.30 -9.97
N LEU A 68 -2.81 7.21 -9.97
CA LEU A 68 -1.41 6.93 -10.27
C LEU A 68 -0.59 6.70 -9.01
N LYS A 69 -0.92 7.46 -7.95
CA LYS A 69 -0.10 7.48 -6.74
C LYS A 69 -0.93 7.95 -5.56
N TYR A 70 -0.72 7.30 -4.44
CA TYR A 70 -1.24 7.69 -3.14
C TYR A 70 -0.09 8.08 -2.24
N ILE A 71 -0.20 9.22 -1.55
CA ILE A 71 0.78 9.63 -0.54
C ILE A 71 0.05 9.86 0.77
N ALA A 72 0.40 9.07 1.79
CA ALA A 72 -0.06 9.26 3.16
C ALA A 72 1.05 9.95 3.96
N GLU A 73 0.70 10.98 4.71
CA GLU A 73 1.63 11.80 5.47
C GLU A 73 1.12 12.10 6.87
N GLY A 74 2.05 12.28 7.80
CA GLY A 74 1.73 12.63 9.18
C GLY A 74 1.40 11.43 10.04
N SER A 75 2.43 10.87 10.69
CA SER A 75 2.30 9.74 11.63
C SER A 75 1.50 8.59 11.02
N VAL A 76 1.95 8.09 9.89
CA VAL A 76 1.25 7.05 9.15
C VAL A 76 1.35 5.72 9.89
N LYS A 77 0.22 5.07 10.11
CA LYS A 77 0.13 3.70 10.60
C LYS A 77 -0.50 2.84 9.52
N PHE A 78 0.01 1.63 9.35
CA PHE A 78 -0.48 0.77 8.30
C PHE A 78 -0.61 -0.69 8.73
N ASP A 79 -1.54 -1.36 8.07
CA ASP A 79 -1.81 -2.79 8.18
C ASP A 79 -2.01 -3.31 6.77
N LEU A 80 -1.06 -4.10 6.27
CA LEU A 80 -1.02 -4.56 4.89
C LEU A 80 -0.85 -6.06 4.82
N THR A 81 -1.52 -6.68 3.86
CA THR A 81 -1.23 -8.05 3.47
C THR A 81 -0.89 -8.07 1.98
N GLU A 82 0.35 -8.39 1.66
CA GLU A 82 0.85 -8.46 0.30
C GLU A 82 1.61 -9.77 0.11
N ASN A 83 1.33 -10.47 -1.00
CA ASN A 83 1.95 -11.76 -1.30
C ASN A 83 1.87 -12.76 -0.14
N LYS A 84 0.72 -12.80 0.56
CA LYS A 84 0.44 -13.66 1.72
C LYS A 84 1.26 -13.32 2.97
N ILE A 85 1.94 -12.19 2.99
CA ILE A 85 2.70 -11.73 4.15
C ILE A 85 1.95 -10.56 4.78
N HIS A 86 1.71 -10.66 6.09
CA HIS A 86 1.05 -9.62 6.86
C HIS A 86 2.08 -8.68 7.48
N TYR A 87 1.99 -7.40 7.11
CA TYR A 87 2.85 -6.34 7.63
C TYR A 87 2.04 -5.34 8.43
N ILE A 88 2.56 -4.94 9.57
CA ILE A 88 2.05 -3.79 10.33
C ILE A 88 3.20 -2.85 10.62
N GLY A 89 2.91 -1.58 10.81
CA GLY A 89 3.97 -0.66 11.18
C GLY A 89 3.59 0.80 11.09
N GLU A 90 4.62 1.63 11.05
CA GLU A 90 4.47 3.08 11.01
C GLU A 90 5.63 3.73 10.27
N ALA A 91 5.38 4.93 9.74
CA ALA A 91 6.36 5.76 9.06
C ALA A 91 5.90 7.21 9.08
N SER A 92 6.78 8.15 8.76
CA SER A 92 6.37 9.55 8.60
C SER A 92 5.54 9.75 7.34
N SER A 93 5.87 9.04 6.27
CA SER A 93 5.10 9.04 5.03
C SER A 93 5.14 7.68 4.34
N VAL A 94 4.10 7.41 3.56
CA VAL A 94 4.03 6.20 2.72
C VAL A 94 3.52 6.60 1.35
N THR A 95 4.26 6.23 0.32
CA THR A 95 3.86 6.42 -1.07
C THR A 95 3.57 5.05 -1.69
N TYR A 96 2.42 4.94 -2.36
CA TYR A 96 2.05 3.75 -3.11
C TYR A 96 1.75 4.12 -4.55
N ALA A 97 2.39 3.43 -5.49
CA ALA A 97 2.17 3.58 -6.92
C ALA A 97 1.56 2.29 -7.48
N PRO A 98 0.22 2.24 -7.69
CA PRO A 98 -0.45 1.01 -8.11
C PRO A 98 0.01 0.49 -9.48
N THR A 99 0.32 1.38 -10.42
CA THR A 99 0.75 0.96 -11.76
C THR A 99 2.09 0.23 -11.78
N SER A 100 2.99 0.58 -10.87
CA SER A 100 4.30 -0.07 -10.74
C SER A 100 4.37 -1.06 -9.57
N SER A 101 3.31 -1.16 -8.76
CA SER A 101 3.23 -2.00 -7.57
C SER A 101 4.37 -1.75 -6.59
N LYS A 102 4.69 -0.47 -6.36
CA LYS A 102 5.79 -0.06 -5.48
C LYS A 102 5.28 0.70 -4.27
N TYR A 103 5.86 0.35 -3.12
CA TYR A 103 5.70 1.08 -1.86
C TYR A 103 7.00 1.76 -1.48
N LEU A 104 6.91 3.00 -1.00
CA LEU A 104 8.02 3.69 -0.36
C LEU A 104 7.57 4.16 1.02
N PHE A 105 8.18 3.62 2.06
CA PHE A 105 8.01 4.04 3.45
C PHE A 105 9.18 4.94 3.80
N ASN A 106 8.90 6.11 4.35
CA ASN A 106 9.95 7.10 4.61
C ASN A 106 9.77 7.78 5.97
N GLY A 107 10.88 7.93 6.68
CA GLY A 107 10.95 8.61 7.97
C GLY A 107 10.59 7.74 9.16
N ASN A 108 11.57 7.39 9.99
CA ASN A 108 11.40 6.59 11.21
C ASN A 108 10.55 5.35 10.98
N VAL A 109 10.90 4.57 9.97
CA VAL A 109 10.12 3.41 9.56
C VAL A 109 10.25 2.29 10.58
N LEU A 110 9.11 1.79 11.04
CA LEU A 110 9.01 0.53 11.77
C LEU A 110 8.13 -0.39 10.94
N LEU A 111 8.69 -1.50 10.48
CA LEU A 111 7.97 -2.48 9.68
C LEU A 111 8.07 -3.83 10.37
N LYS A 112 6.92 -4.39 10.73
CA LYS A 112 6.82 -5.72 11.33
C LYS A 112 6.20 -6.68 10.34
N ASP A 113 6.94 -7.71 9.96
CA ASP A 113 6.43 -8.86 9.24
C ASP A 113 5.88 -9.83 10.28
N VAL A 114 4.57 -9.81 10.45
CA VAL A 114 3.88 -10.62 11.47
C VAL A 114 3.92 -12.10 11.10
N THR A 115 3.83 -12.40 9.81
CA THR A 115 3.81 -13.78 9.31
C THR A 115 5.11 -14.53 9.60
N ASN A 116 6.25 -13.86 9.42
CA ASN A 116 7.57 -14.46 9.57
C ASN A 116 8.30 -14.00 10.84
N ASN A 117 7.63 -13.26 11.71
CA ASN A 117 8.17 -12.75 12.97
C ASN A 117 9.49 -11.98 12.78
N ARG A 118 9.46 -10.98 11.90
CA ARG A 118 10.62 -10.13 11.61
C ARG A 118 10.26 -8.66 11.87
N THR A 119 11.25 -7.89 12.32
CA THR A 119 11.09 -6.46 12.56
C THR A 119 12.23 -5.70 11.90
N ILE A 120 11.87 -4.63 11.19
CA ILE A 120 12.81 -3.75 10.51
C ILE A 120 12.60 -2.33 11.02
N LYS A 121 13.68 -1.67 11.42
CA LYS A 121 13.73 -0.24 11.71
C LYS A 121 14.71 0.41 10.75
N ALA A 122 14.27 1.45 10.07
CA ALA A 122 15.06 2.10 9.03
C ALA A 122 14.62 3.55 8.82
N GLU A 123 15.38 4.30 8.05
CA GLU A 123 14.95 5.63 7.59
C GLU A 123 14.04 5.52 6.37
N SER A 124 14.32 4.59 5.47
CA SER A 124 13.46 4.33 4.33
C SER A 124 13.41 2.85 3.97
N VAL A 125 12.26 2.42 3.46
CA VAL A 125 12.04 1.07 2.96
C VAL A 125 11.30 1.17 1.63
N SER A 126 11.88 0.64 0.58
CA SER A 126 11.27 0.55 -0.74
C SER A 126 10.95 -0.90 -1.04
N LEU A 127 9.70 -1.18 -1.42
CA LEU A 127 9.24 -2.52 -1.79
C LEU A 127 8.75 -2.51 -3.22
N ASP A 128 9.29 -3.40 -4.05
CA ASP A 128 8.79 -3.68 -5.39
C ASP A 128 8.06 -5.02 -5.35
N LEU A 129 6.73 -4.98 -5.43
CA LEU A 129 5.90 -6.19 -5.32
C LEU A 129 5.99 -7.09 -6.56
N LYS A 130 6.40 -6.53 -7.70
CA LYS A 130 6.56 -7.32 -8.93
C LYS A 130 7.82 -8.16 -8.92
N THR A 131 8.93 -7.58 -8.47
CA THR A 131 10.22 -8.26 -8.42
C THR A 131 10.52 -8.91 -7.08
N GLY A 132 9.81 -8.50 -6.02
CA GLY A 132 10.10 -8.92 -4.66
C GLY A 132 11.32 -8.21 -4.06
N LEU A 133 11.87 -7.20 -4.73
CA LEU A 133 13.03 -6.48 -4.25
C LEU A 133 12.64 -5.53 -3.11
N ALA A 134 13.36 -5.62 -1.99
CA ALA A 134 13.27 -4.67 -0.90
C ALA A 134 14.62 -3.94 -0.76
N ASP A 135 14.58 -2.61 -0.72
CA ASP A 135 15.75 -1.78 -0.50
C ASP A 135 15.54 -0.98 0.80
N ILE A 136 16.40 -1.20 1.78
CA ILE A 136 16.25 -0.67 3.12
C ILE A 136 17.46 0.17 3.46
N LYS A 137 17.23 1.43 3.84
CA LYS A 137 18.31 2.37 4.11
C LYS A 137 18.20 2.97 5.50
N GLY A 138 19.34 3.06 6.16
CA GLY A 138 19.48 3.81 7.41
C GLY A 138 19.82 5.26 7.12
N LYS A 139 20.09 5.99 8.20
CA LYS A 139 20.51 7.39 8.20
C LYS A 139 21.82 7.49 8.98
N ASP A 140 22.56 8.58 8.82
CA ASP A 140 23.75 8.87 9.62
C ASP A 140 23.47 8.70 11.11
N LYS A 141 24.29 7.90 11.79
CA LYS A 141 24.19 7.55 13.22
C LYS A 141 22.94 6.74 13.59
N LYS A 142 22.10 6.36 12.60
CA LYS A 142 20.95 5.49 12.79
C LYS A 142 20.96 4.40 11.72
N PRO A 143 21.68 3.30 11.94
CA PRO A 143 21.74 2.20 10.96
C PRO A 143 20.40 1.48 10.84
N VAL A 144 20.26 0.71 9.79
CA VAL A 144 19.15 -0.23 9.66
C VAL A 144 19.25 -1.25 10.79
N HIS A 145 18.14 -1.51 11.46
CA HIS A 145 18.04 -2.55 12.46
C HIS A 145 17.08 -3.63 11.98
N PHE A 146 17.58 -4.82 11.79
CA PHE A 146 16.82 -5.97 11.34
C PHE A 146 16.86 -7.06 12.40
N ARG A 147 15.68 -7.48 12.88
CA ARG A 147 15.53 -8.53 13.87
C ARG A 147 14.64 -9.64 13.32
N PHE A 148 15.10 -10.87 13.42
CA PHE A 148 14.34 -12.04 12.98
C PHE A 148 14.57 -13.21 13.91
N GLU A 149 13.63 -14.15 13.91
CA GLU A 149 13.68 -15.35 14.72
C GLU A 149 14.37 -16.47 13.95
N ILE A 150 15.24 -17.21 14.62
CA ILE A 150 15.89 -18.39 14.06
C ILE A 150 15.20 -19.61 14.64
N GLU A 151 14.92 -20.61 13.80
CA GLU A 151 14.40 -21.88 14.28
C GLU A 151 15.39 -22.57 15.21
N ASP A 152 14.89 -23.11 16.35
CA ASP A 152 15.68 -23.91 17.26
C ASP A 152 16.22 -25.14 16.55
N ARG A 153 17.54 -25.26 16.51
CA ARG A 153 18.19 -26.49 16.09
C ARG A 153 18.16 -27.49 17.25
N LYS A 154 17.24 -28.41 17.19
CA LYS A 154 17.28 -29.58 18.06
C LYS A 154 18.05 -30.70 17.39
#